data_42c329d4c76507f8ba74b17ab4efa5d0
#
_entry.id   42c329d4c76507f8ba74b17ab4efa5d0
#
_cell.length_a   1.000
_cell.length_b   1.000
_cell.length_c   1.000
_cell.angle_alpha   90.00
_cell.angle_beta   90.00
_cell.angle_gamma   90.00
#
_symmetry.space_group_name_H-M   'P 1'
#
loop_
_entity.id
_entity.type
_entity.pdbx_description
1 polymer ?
#
loop_
_entity_poly.entity_id
_entity_poly.type
_entity_poly.pdbx_seq_one_letter_code
_entity_poly.pdbx_strand_id
1 'polypeptide(L)'
;VTNNANELAHYEWGAALASDCILDAMDRIAPGVPELELGDALVRRGQHTSIVTIAASGPRYLKGNMFPTGHCVRVGEPVSLTVGYRGGSSSRCAVAAADASQLPDGQNDYLERVAAPYFAAYAAWLEQIRIGMTGGEIFRLIDEILPRQHYGWKLCPGHLTAEEEWMASPIYEGSEEVLRSGMLFQVDIIPSVPGYPGSCAESTVALAGPELRRELQASYPALWNRIQKRRRYLRNALHIHLSDEVLPMCSTVGYLRPYLLSKSKALVLAGAR
;
A
#
# COMPACT_ATOMS: atom_id res chain seq x y z
N VAL A 1 -2.63 3.81 20.68
CA VAL A 1 -3.50 4.80 20.01
C VAL A 1 -4.60 4.05 19.29
N THR A 2 -5.85 4.31 19.66
CA THR A 2 -7.04 3.67 19.10
C THR A 2 -8.05 4.75 18.71
N ASN A 3 -8.86 4.48 17.71
CA ASN A 3 -9.84 5.40 17.15
C ASN A 3 -11.26 4.85 17.38
N ASN A 4 -12.22 5.72 17.59
CA ASN A 4 -13.65 5.39 17.65
C ASN A 4 -14.26 5.37 16.23
N ALA A 5 -15.55 5.08 16.13
CA ALA A 5 -16.23 4.96 14.83
C ALA A 5 -16.27 6.28 14.06
N ASN A 6 -16.39 7.42 14.74
CA ASN A 6 -16.41 8.74 14.11
C ASN A 6 -15.04 9.09 13.51
N GLU A 7 -13.95 8.82 14.24
CA GLU A 7 -12.59 9.03 13.77
C GLU A 7 -12.27 8.10 12.58
N LEU A 8 -12.63 6.81 12.68
CA LEU A 8 -12.45 5.89 11.56
C LEU A 8 -13.26 6.31 10.32
N ALA A 9 -14.46 6.88 10.51
CA ALA A 9 -15.26 7.37 9.38
C ALA A 9 -14.58 8.58 8.71
N HIS A 10 -13.97 9.47 9.48
CA HIS A 10 -13.19 10.59 8.98
C HIS A 10 -11.94 10.09 8.22
N TYR A 11 -11.19 9.16 8.81
CA TYR A 11 -9.96 8.66 8.23
C TYR A 11 -10.20 7.79 6.98
N GLU A 12 -11.31 7.06 6.91
CA GLU A 12 -11.67 6.33 5.68
C GLU A 12 -11.83 7.28 4.51
N TRP A 13 -12.38 8.46 4.73
CA TRP A 13 -12.53 9.46 3.67
C TRP A 13 -11.17 9.90 3.13
N GLY A 14 -10.21 10.23 4.00
CA GLY A 14 -8.85 10.61 3.61
C GLY A 14 -8.09 9.50 2.91
N ALA A 15 -8.14 8.27 3.45
CA ALA A 15 -7.52 7.10 2.85
C ALA A 15 -8.13 6.76 1.46
N ALA A 16 -9.45 6.87 1.33
CA ALA A 16 -10.13 6.67 0.05
C ALA A 16 -9.70 7.71 -0.98
N LEU A 17 -9.61 8.98 -0.57
CA LEU A 17 -9.15 10.07 -1.44
C LEU A 17 -7.72 9.84 -1.92
N ALA A 18 -6.80 9.44 -1.04
CA ALA A 18 -5.42 9.10 -1.40
C ALA A 18 -5.39 7.98 -2.44
N SER A 19 -6.19 6.92 -2.23
CA SER A 19 -6.25 5.80 -3.17
C SER A 19 -6.80 6.18 -4.54
N ASP A 20 -7.81 7.04 -4.59
CA ASP A 20 -8.38 7.51 -5.86
C ASP A 20 -7.37 8.35 -6.65
N CYS A 21 -6.59 9.20 -5.94
CA CYS A 21 -5.52 9.97 -6.56
C CYS A 21 -4.38 9.08 -7.09
N ILE A 22 -3.98 8.06 -6.33
CA ILE A 22 -2.97 7.08 -6.77
C ILE A 22 -3.44 6.33 -8.02
N LEU A 23 -4.68 5.86 -8.07
CA LEU A 23 -5.22 5.17 -9.24
C LEU A 23 -5.26 6.08 -10.47
N ASP A 24 -5.68 7.35 -10.30
CA ASP A 24 -5.67 8.36 -11.39
C ASP A 24 -4.24 8.61 -11.90
N ALA A 25 -3.27 8.79 -11.00
CA ALA A 25 -1.87 8.96 -11.38
C ALA A 25 -1.29 7.71 -12.07
N MET A 26 -1.56 6.51 -11.55
CA MET A 26 -1.13 5.24 -12.17
C MET A 26 -1.68 5.07 -13.59
N ASP A 27 -2.92 5.50 -13.83
CA ASP A 27 -3.55 5.37 -15.15
C ASP A 27 -3.00 6.39 -16.16
N ARG A 28 -2.36 7.46 -15.71
CA ARG A 28 -1.65 8.44 -16.54
C ARG A 28 -0.24 8.01 -16.92
N ILE A 29 0.36 7.04 -16.21
CA ILE A 29 1.73 6.60 -16.51
C ILE A 29 1.80 6.10 -17.96
N ALA A 30 2.65 6.78 -18.74
CA ALA A 30 3.02 6.40 -20.09
C ALA A 30 4.41 6.96 -20.42
N PRO A 31 5.14 6.38 -21.38
CA PRO A 31 6.40 6.96 -21.83
C PRO A 31 6.21 8.38 -22.33
N GLY A 32 7.05 9.30 -21.85
CA GLY A 32 7.01 10.73 -22.20
C GLY A 32 6.16 11.59 -21.26
N VAL A 33 5.37 11.02 -20.36
CA VAL A 33 4.61 11.79 -19.37
C VAL A 33 5.57 12.36 -18.32
N PRO A 34 5.54 13.67 -18.04
CA PRO A 34 6.39 14.27 -17.03
C PRO A 34 5.91 13.93 -15.61
N GLU A 35 6.85 13.80 -14.67
CA GLU A 35 6.55 13.56 -13.25
C GLU A 35 5.60 14.62 -12.67
N LEU A 36 5.70 15.89 -13.13
CA LEU A 36 4.80 16.98 -12.73
C LEU A 36 3.33 16.68 -13.03
N GLU A 37 3.03 16.06 -14.18
CA GLU A 37 1.65 15.69 -14.52
C GLU A 37 1.13 14.58 -13.59
N LEU A 38 1.99 13.64 -13.20
CA LEU A 38 1.65 12.60 -12.22
C LEU A 38 1.45 13.22 -10.84
N GLY A 39 2.32 14.15 -10.43
CA GLY A 39 2.20 14.91 -9.20
C GLY A 39 0.90 15.72 -9.11
N ASP A 40 0.52 16.39 -10.20
CA ASP A 40 -0.75 17.13 -10.28
C ASP A 40 -1.97 16.20 -10.10
N ALA A 41 -1.92 14.99 -10.64
CA ALA A 41 -2.98 14.00 -10.45
C ALA A 41 -3.15 13.62 -8.98
N LEU A 42 -2.05 13.56 -8.22
CA LEU A 42 -2.05 13.20 -6.79
C LEU A 42 -2.69 14.28 -5.90
N VAL A 43 -2.65 15.57 -6.26
CA VAL A 43 -3.08 16.68 -5.38
C VAL A 43 -4.34 17.43 -5.87
N ARG A 44 -4.95 17.00 -6.95
CA ARG A 44 -6.04 17.78 -7.62
C ARG A 44 -7.37 17.84 -6.87
N ARG A 45 -7.52 17.17 -5.73
CA ARG A 45 -8.80 17.10 -4.99
C ARG A 45 -9.02 18.27 -4.04
N GLY A 46 -8.13 19.27 -4.02
CA GLY A 46 -8.29 20.49 -3.24
C GLY A 46 -8.18 20.32 -1.73
N GLN A 47 -7.70 19.17 -1.27
CA GLN A 47 -7.43 18.91 0.15
C GLN A 47 -5.94 19.03 0.46
N HIS A 48 -5.62 19.45 1.67
CA HIS A 48 -4.25 19.44 2.15
C HIS A 48 -3.72 18.02 2.26
N THR A 49 -2.53 17.80 1.70
CA THR A 49 -1.80 16.54 1.89
C THR A 49 -1.20 16.51 3.31
N SER A 50 -1.20 15.33 3.93
CA SER A 50 -0.60 15.09 5.26
C SER A 50 0.89 14.76 5.18
N ILE A 51 1.38 14.43 3.98
CA ILE A 51 2.80 14.15 3.70
C ILE A 51 3.22 14.83 2.41
N VAL A 52 4.53 14.80 2.16
CA VAL A 52 5.10 15.21 0.87
C VAL A 52 4.57 14.33 -0.25
N THR A 53 4.16 14.95 -1.35
CA THR A 53 3.74 14.23 -2.56
C THR A 53 4.96 13.69 -3.29
N ILE A 54 4.94 12.39 -3.58
CA ILE A 54 6.01 11.72 -4.33
C ILE A 54 5.50 11.38 -5.73
N ALA A 55 6.24 11.82 -6.74
CA ALA A 55 6.12 11.35 -8.10
C ALA A 55 7.52 11.40 -8.73
N ALA A 56 8.23 10.29 -8.72
CA ALA A 56 9.60 10.22 -9.18
C ALA A 56 9.84 8.98 -10.03
N SER A 57 10.69 9.07 -11.02
CA SER A 57 11.02 7.98 -11.93
C SER A 57 12.51 7.88 -12.25
N GLY A 58 12.95 6.71 -12.69
CA GLY A 58 14.28 6.44 -13.19
C GLY A 58 15.40 6.80 -12.22
N PRO A 59 16.48 7.46 -12.70
CA PRO A 59 17.63 7.79 -11.87
C PRO A 59 17.33 8.71 -10.68
N ARG A 60 16.27 9.49 -10.77
CA ARG A 60 15.83 10.39 -9.68
C ARG A 60 15.31 9.57 -8.49
N TYR A 61 14.42 8.61 -8.79
CA TYR A 61 13.94 7.65 -7.80
C TYR A 61 15.09 6.91 -7.11
N LEU A 62 16.03 6.36 -7.88
CA LEU A 62 17.18 5.62 -7.36
C LEU A 62 18.11 6.47 -6.46
N LYS A 63 18.11 7.80 -6.61
CA LYS A 63 18.87 8.74 -5.78
C LYS A 63 18.07 9.32 -4.62
N GLY A 64 16.85 8.83 -4.38
CA GLY A 64 15.98 9.33 -3.32
C GLY A 64 15.40 10.72 -3.58
N ASN A 65 15.45 11.22 -4.82
CA ASN A 65 14.80 12.47 -5.22
C ASN A 65 13.32 12.19 -5.55
N MET A 66 12.44 12.46 -4.60
CA MET A 66 11.06 12.02 -4.63
C MET A 66 10.08 13.05 -5.17
N PHE A 67 10.42 14.34 -5.12
CA PHE A 67 9.54 15.41 -5.61
C PHE A 67 9.39 15.37 -7.12
N PRO A 68 8.18 15.63 -7.67
CA PRO A 68 7.94 15.65 -9.10
C PRO A 68 8.71 16.77 -9.80
N THR A 69 9.21 16.47 -10.98
CA THR A 69 9.93 17.42 -11.85
C THR A 69 9.47 17.28 -13.30
N GLY A 70 10.14 18.02 -14.20
CA GLY A 70 9.96 17.86 -15.65
C GLY A 70 10.59 16.61 -16.25
N HIS A 71 11.18 15.70 -15.45
CA HIS A 71 11.65 14.41 -15.95
C HIS A 71 10.47 13.61 -16.51
N CYS A 72 10.64 13.06 -17.71
CA CYS A 72 9.61 12.27 -18.38
C CYS A 72 9.87 10.78 -18.15
N VAL A 73 8.83 10.05 -17.77
CA VAL A 73 8.86 8.61 -17.59
C VAL A 73 9.35 7.92 -18.87
N ARG A 74 10.25 6.94 -18.72
CA ARG A 74 10.75 6.12 -19.83
C ARG A 74 10.43 4.65 -19.58
N VAL A 75 10.35 3.89 -20.67
CA VAL A 75 10.17 2.42 -20.58
C VAL A 75 11.33 1.80 -19.81
N GLY A 76 11.01 0.86 -18.91
CA GLY A 76 11.98 0.15 -18.06
C GLY A 76 12.39 0.90 -16.79
N GLU A 77 11.99 2.17 -16.62
CA GLU A 77 12.31 2.93 -15.39
C GLU A 77 11.39 2.55 -14.21
N PRO A 78 11.94 2.48 -12.98
CA PRO A 78 11.11 2.45 -11.78
C PRO A 78 10.34 3.76 -11.62
N VAL A 79 9.12 3.66 -11.10
CA VAL A 79 8.25 4.81 -10.77
C VAL A 79 7.74 4.66 -9.36
N SER A 80 7.81 5.73 -8.57
CA SER A 80 7.22 5.82 -7.24
C SER A 80 6.19 6.94 -7.20
N LEU A 81 5.01 6.63 -6.68
CA LEU A 81 3.91 7.56 -6.45
C LEU A 81 3.47 7.44 -4.99
N THR A 82 3.34 8.58 -4.30
CA THR A 82 2.80 8.61 -2.94
C THR A 82 2.01 9.89 -2.72
N VAL A 83 0.86 9.77 -2.10
CA VAL A 83 0.09 10.88 -1.55
C VAL A 83 -0.60 10.43 -0.27
N GLY A 84 -0.63 11.31 0.72
CA GLY A 84 -1.35 11.12 1.97
C GLY A 84 -2.31 12.27 2.22
N TYR A 85 -3.45 11.93 2.79
CA TYR A 85 -4.42 12.84 3.37
C TYR A 85 -4.68 12.40 4.81
N ARG A 86 -5.32 13.24 5.61
CA ARG A 86 -5.65 12.86 7.01
C ARG A 86 -6.41 11.55 7.05
N GLY A 87 -5.86 10.55 7.74
CA GLY A 87 -6.40 9.20 7.80
C GLY A 87 -5.62 8.15 7.02
N GLY A 88 -4.63 8.56 6.24
CA GLY A 88 -3.72 7.62 5.62
C GLY A 88 -3.19 8.02 4.26
N SER A 89 -2.19 7.29 3.82
CA SER A 89 -1.58 7.43 2.52
C SER A 89 -1.88 6.24 1.59
N SER A 90 -1.53 6.44 0.36
CA SER A 90 -1.36 5.38 -0.62
C SER A 90 -0.04 5.57 -1.35
N SER A 91 0.77 4.53 -1.41
CA SER A 91 2.00 4.51 -2.18
C SER A 91 2.02 3.36 -3.16
N ARG A 92 2.58 3.60 -4.33
CA ARG A 92 2.84 2.57 -5.35
C ARG A 92 4.22 2.75 -5.92
N CYS A 93 5.01 1.70 -5.86
CA CYS A 93 6.28 1.61 -6.55
C CYS A 93 6.31 0.36 -7.42
N ALA A 94 6.63 0.52 -8.68
CA ALA A 94 6.78 -0.54 -9.67
C ALA A 94 7.52 -0.02 -10.91
N VAL A 95 7.48 -0.73 -12.02
CA VAL A 95 8.25 -0.40 -13.22
C VAL A 95 7.34 0.09 -14.36
N ALA A 96 7.75 1.15 -15.05
CA ALA A 96 7.11 1.62 -16.28
C ALA A 96 7.42 0.69 -17.46
N ALA A 97 6.87 -0.51 -17.41
CA ALA A 97 7.00 -1.54 -18.45
C ALA A 97 5.64 -2.21 -18.69
N ALA A 98 5.44 -2.81 -19.84
CA ALA A 98 4.27 -3.65 -20.14
C ALA A 98 4.48 -5.11 -19.70
N ASP A 99 5.73 -5.56 -19.74
CA ASP A 99 6.16 -6.91 -19.33
C ASP A 99 7.69 -6.96 -19.11
N ALA A 100 8.19 -8.13 -18.77
CA ALA A 100 9.61 -8.36 -18.47
C ALA A 100 10.57 -8.04 -19.64
N SER A 101 10.12 -8.13 -20.89
CA SER A 101 10.97 -7.88 -22.05
C SER A 101 11.39 -6.40 -22.19
N GLN A 102 10.69 -5.51 -21.50
CA GLN A 102 10.97 -4.07 -21.50
C GLN A 102 11.87 -3.63 -20.33
N LEU A 103 12.28 -4.56 -19.49
CA LEU A 103 13.19 -4.27 -18.37
C LEU A 103 14.66 -4.23 -18.86
N PRO A 104 15.53 -3.49 -18.14
CA PRO A 104 16.97 -3.53 -18.38
C PRO A 104 17.53 -4.95 -18.25
N ASP A 105 18.62 -5.22 -18.95
CA ASP A 105 19.35 -6.49 -18.85
C ASP A 105 19.66 -6.85 -17.39
N GLY A 106 19.42 -8.11 -17.02
CA GLY A 106 19.62 -8.61 -15.66
C GLY A 106 18.46 -8.31 -14.69
N GLN A 107 17.36 -7.72 -15.16
CA GLN A 107 16.15 -7.45 -14.35
C GLN A 107 14.89 -8.15 -14.88
N ASN A 108 15.02 -9.01 -15.90
CA ASN A 108 13.88 -9.66 -16.55
C ASN A 108 13.09 -10.59 -15.62
N ASP A 109 13.70 -11.04 -14.53
CA ASP A 109 13.09 -11.86 -13.46
C ASP A 109 12.58 -11.01 -12.27
N TYR A 110 12.36 -9.69 -12.46
CA TYR A 110 11.83 -8.76 -11.46
C TYR A 110 10.52 -9.26 -10.83
N LEU A 111 9.64 -9.84 -11.64
CA LEU A 111 8.36 -10.35 -11.14
C LEU A 111 8.59 -11.45 -10.09
N GLU A 112 9.45 -12.41 -10.39
CA GLU A 112 9.74 -13.58 -9.56
C GLU A 112 10.65 -13.22 -8.38
N ARG A 113 11.58 -12.29 -8.58
CA ARG A 113 12.59 -11.95 -7.59
C ARG A 113 12.16 -10.88 -6.58
N VAL A 114 11.24 -10.00 -6.98
CA VAL A 114 10.84 -8.85 -6.14
C VAL A 114 9.34 -8.75 -5.97
N ALA A 115 8.58 -8.61 -7.06
CA ALA A 115 7.18 -8.20 -6.96
C ALA A 115 6.27 -9.32 -6.42
N ALA A 116 6.44 -10.57 -6.83
CA ALA A 116 5.62 -11.68 -6.35
C ALA A 116 5.93 -12.06 -4.89
N PRO A 117 7.21 -12.18 -4.45
CA PRO A 117 7.52 -12.38 -3.02
C PRO A 117 7.00 -11.24 -2.13
N TYR A 118 7.17 -9.98 -2.57
CA TYR A 118 6.60 -8.83 -1.89
C TYR A 118 5.07 -8.95 -1.74
N PHE A 119 4.38 -9.28 -2.84
CA PHE A 119 2.92 -9.41 -2.84
C PHE A 119 2.45 -10.54 -1.91
N ALA A 120 3.18 -11.65 -1.86
CA ALA A 120 2.89 -12.74 -0.93
C ALA A 120 2.99 -12.31 0.54
N ALA A 121 4.04 -11.56 0.89
CA ALA A 121 4.20 -11.00 2.24
C ALA A 121 3.12 -9.98 2.57
N TYR A 122 2.79 -9.09 1.64
CA TYR A 122 1.71 -8.10 1.78
C TYR A 122 0.35 -8.77 2.00
N ALA A 123 0.02 -9.78 1.21
CA ALA A 123 -1.22 -10.54 1.35
C ALA A 123 -1.26 -11.30 2.69
N ALA A 124 -0.16 -11.95 3.09
CA ALA A 124 -0.06 -12.64 4.38
C ALA A 124 -0.24 -11.66 5.56
N TRP A 125 0.32 -10.47 5.49
CA TRP A 125 0.08 -9.41 6.48
C TRP A 125 -1.42 -9.13 6.63
N LEU A 126 -2.13 -8.94 5.53
CA LEU A 126 -3.57 -8.68 5.52
C LEU A 126 -4.40 -9.86 6.06
N GLU A 127 -4.00 -11.08 5.74
CA GLU A 127 -4.74 -12.30 6.11
C GLU A 127 -4.49 -12.72 7.56
N GLN A 128 -3.31 -12.39 8.12
CA GLN A 128 -2.89 -12.94 9.41
C GLN A 128 -3.07 -11.96 10.58
N ILE A 129 -3.06 -10.64 10.34
CA ILE A 129 -3.20 -9.67 11.42
C ILE A 129 -4.52 -9.83 12.17
N ARG A 130 -4.46 -9.80 13.51
CA ARG A 130 -5.62 -9.96 14.42
C ARG A 130 -5.49 -9.05 15.62
N ILE A 131 -6.63 -8.68 16.19
CA ILE A 131 -6.70 -8.10 17.55
C ILE A 131 -6.18 -9.14 18.53
N GLY A 132 -5.33 -8.71 19.46
CA GLY A 132 -4.72 -9.56 20.48
C GLY A 132 -3.35 -10.11 20.11
N MET A 133 -2.95 -10.09 18.86
CA MET A 133 -1.56 -10.39 18.47
C MET A 133 -0.63 -9.29 18.96
N THR A 134 0.64 -9.65 19.14
CA THR A 134 1.72 -8.67 19.35
C THR A 134 2.27 -8.18 18.02
N GLY A 135 2.80 -6.96 18.02
CA GLY A 135 3.50 -6.44 16.85
C GLY A 135 4.71 -7.30 16.44
N GLY A 136 5.37 -7.93 17.43
CA GLY A 136 6.49 -8.85 17.19
C GLY A 136 6.08 -10.13 16.45
N GLU A 137 4.85 -10.60 16.62
CA GLU A 137 4.33 -11.74 15.85
C GLU A 137 4.15 -11.40 14.38
N ILE A 138 3.61 -10.21 14.07
CA ILE A 138 3.50 -9.72 12.68
C ILE A 138 4.87 -9.48 12.08
N PHE A 139 5.81 -8.89 12.85
CA PHE A 139 7.17 -8.68 12.37
C PHE A 139 7.84 -10.00 11.96
N ARG A 140 7.76 -11.04 12.82
CA ARG A 140 8.31 -12.37 12.51
C ARG A 140 7.66 -12.99 11.28
N LEU A 141 6.33 -12.93 11.17
CA LEU A 141 5.59 -13.43 10.01
C LEU A 141 6.15 -12.83 8.71
N ILE A 142 6.38 -11.53 8.69
CA ILE A 142 6.91 -10.86 7.48
C ILE A 142 8.37 -11.21 7.24
N ASP A 143 9.21 -11.30 8.30
CA ASP A 143 10.61 -11.67 8.14
C ASP A 143 10.80 -13.14 7.72
N GLU A 144 9.87 -14.04 8.07
CA GLU A 144 9.84 -15.43 7.59
C GLU A 144 9.47 -15.53 6.10
N ILE A 145 8.50 -14.74 5.62
CA ILE A 145 8.00 -14.79 4.23
C ILE A 145 8.91 -13.98 3.30
N LEU A 146 9.39 -12.82 3.78
CA LEU A 146 10.21 -11.87 3.05
C LEU A 146 11.47 -11.53 3.86
N PRO A 147 12.45 -12.44 3.97
CA PRO A 147 13.60 -12.28 4.85
C PRO A 147 14.36 -10.98 4.61
N ARG A 148 14.53 -10.15 5.67
CA ARG A 148 15.23 -8.86 5.60
C ARG A 148 16.61 -8.94 4.98
N GLN A 149 17.34 -10.01 5.27
CA GLN A 149 18.70 -10.22 4.75
C GLN A 149 18.75 -10.30 3.24
N HIS A 150 17.67 -10.81 2.59
CA HIS A 150 17.60 -10.96 1.15
C HIS A 150 16.86 -9.80 0.47
N TYR A 151 15.80 -9.29 1.12
CA TYR A 151 14.93 -8.27 0.53
C TYR A 151 15.22 -6.85 1.01
N GLY A 152 16.14 -6.67 1.96
CA GLY A 152 16.69 -5.38 2.32
C GLY A 152 15.73 -4.37 2.93
N TRP A 153 14.50 -4.76 3.31
CA TRP A 153 13.59 -3.83 3.99
C TRP A 153 14.11 -3.50 5.40
N LYS A 154 14.03 -2.23 5.78
CA LYS A 154 14.64 -1.71 7.00
C LYS A 154 13.65 -1.09 7.97
N LEU A 155 12.54 -0.60 7.46
CA LEU A 155 11.48 -0.05 8.28
C LEU A 155 10.64 -1.17 8.91
N CYS A 156 9.77 -0.81 9.86
CA CYS A 156 8.77 -1.73 10.39
C CYS A 156 7.81 -2.15 9.27
N PRO A 157 7.32 -3.38 9.25
CA PRO A 157 6.37 -3.84 8.25
C PRO A 157 4.94 -3.39 8.58
N GLY A 158 4.75 -2.08 8.68
CA GLY A 158 3.51 -1.39 9.00
C GLY A 158 3.63 -0.48 10.22
N HIS A 159 2.94 0.66 10.17
CA HIS A 159 2.92 1.66 11.24
C HIS A 159 1.51 2.19 11.47
N LEU A 160 1.29 2.84 12.62
CA LEU A 160 0.03 3.51 12.90
C LEU A 160 -0.05 4.82 12.10
N THR A 161 -1.27 5.15 11.70
CA THR A 161 -1.62 6.43 11.09
C THR A 161 -2.89 7.01 11.72
N ALA A 162 -3.09 8.31 11.59
CA ALA A 162 -4.30 9.02 12.02
C ALA A 162 -4.35 10.39 11.31
N GLU A 163 -4.29 11.51 12.08
CA GLU A 163 -4.12 12.86 11.52
C GLU A 163 -2.75 13.01 10.82
N GLU A 164 -1.73 12.36 11.38
CA GLU A 164 -0.38 12.27 10.83
C GLU A 164 -0.20 10.96 10.09
N GLU A 165 0.54 10.99 8.99
CA GLU A 165 0.86 9.81 8.20
C GLU A 165 1.68 8.78 9.00
N TRP A 166 2.74 9.25 9.64
CA TRP A 166 3.61 8.40 10.44
C TRP A 166 3.37 8.65 11.93
N MET A 167 2.69 7.71 12.54
CA MET A 167 2.59 7.62 13.99
C MET A 167 3.68 6.66 14.52
N ALA A 168 3.60 6.26 15.77
CA ALA A 168 4.43 5.18 16.30
C ALA A 168 4.09 3.86 15.60
N SER A 169 5.04 2.92 15.53
CA SER A 169 4.76 1.58 15.09
C SER A 169 4.81 0.60 16.25
N PRO A 170 3.77 -0.19 16.49
CA PRO A 170 3.84 -1.32 17.39
C PRO A 170 4.53 -2.53 16.76
N ILE A 171 4.79 -2.54 15.43
CA ILE A 171 5.29 -3.68 14.69
C ILE A 171 6.81 -3.54 14.49
N TYR A 172 7.58 -4.13 15.40
CA TYR A 172 9.05 -4.18 15.34
C TYR A 172 9.55 -5.50 15.94
N GLU A 173 10.83 -5.81 15.76
CA GLU A 173 11.44 -7.04 16.25
C GLU A 173 11.37 -7.15 17.78
N GLY A 174 10.75 -8.23 18.26
CA GLY A 174 10.58 -8.47 19.70
C GLY A 174 9.49 -7.61 20.36
N SER A 175 8.67 -6.89 19.60
CA SER A 175 7.59 -6.08 20.17
C SER A 175 6.57 -6.93 20.93
N GLU A 176 6.28 -6.53 22.17
CA GLU A 176 5.20 -7.06 23.01
C GLU A 176 3.93 -6.18 22.97
N GLU A 177 3.93 -5.12 22.14
CA GLU A 177 2.78 -4.24 21.96
C GLU A 177 1.60 -5.01 21.36
N VAL A 178 0.50 -5.07 22.11
CA VAL A 178 -0.72 -5.80 21.71
C VAL A 178 -1.55 -4.97 20.75
N LEU A 179 -1.90 -5.55 19.62
CA LEU A 179 -2.78 -4.94 18.62
C LEU A 179 -4.22 -4.90 19.12
N ARG A 180 -4.90 -3.75 18.97
CA ARG A 180 -6.20 -3.48 19.56
C ARG A 180 -7.22 -2.98 18.54
N SER A 181 -8.50 -3.14 18.89
CA SER A 181 -9.61 -2.52 18.15
C SER A 181 -9.45 -1.00 18.10
N GLY A 182 -9.70 -0.41 16.95
CA GLY A 182 -9.53 1.03 16.68
C GLY A 182 -8.14 1.43 16.19
N MET A 183 -7.17 0.52 16.15
CA MET A 183 -5.87 0.82 15.52
C MET A 183 -6.03 0.93 14.00
N LEU A 184 -5.41 1.98 13.44
CA LEU A 184 -5.39 2.28 12.02
C LEU A 184 -3.95 2.17 11.53
N PHE A 185 -3.71 1.34 10.52
CA PHE A 185 -2.38 1.00 10.01
C PHE A 185 -2.20 1.38 8.55
N GLN A 186 -0.99 1.80 8.22
CA GLN A 186 -0.42 1.66 6.89
C GLN A 186 0.28 0.31 6.80
N VAL A 187 -0.03 -0.46 5.77
CA VAL A 187 0.72 -1.69 5.45
C VAL A 187 1.93 -1.27 4.63
N ASP A 188 3.03 -0.99 5.31
CA ASP A 188 4.21 -0.38 4.71
C ASP A 188 5.41 -1.34 4.78
N ILE A 189 5.63 -2.08 3.69
CA ILE A 189 6.77 -2.98 3.50
C ILE A 189 7.52 -2.50 2.26
N ILE A 190 8.79 -2.08 2.42
CA ILE A 190 9.59 -1.48 1.35
C ILE A 190 10.83 -2.33 1.07
N PRO A 191 10.75 -3.33 0.17
CA PRO A 191 11.91 -4.12 -0.21
C PRO A 191 12.93 -3.29 -1.00
N SER A 192 14.20 -3.59 -0.81
CA SER A 192 15.34 -2.97 -1.49
C SER A 192 16.33 -4.05 -1.93
N VAL A 193 16.02 -4.72 -3.03
CA VAL A 193 16.84 -5.80 -3.58
C VAL A 193 17.91 -5.20 -4.50
N PRO A 194 19.21 -5.42 -4.23
CA PRO A 194 20.28 -4.88 -5.07
C PRO A 194 20.13 -5.27 -6.55
N GLY A 195 20.22 -4.29 -7.44
CA GLY A 195 20.14 -4.50 -8.88
C GLY A 195 18.70 -4.52 -9.44
N TYR A 196 17.69 -4.45 -8.60
CA TYR A 196 16.28 -4.44 -9.02
C TYR A 196 15.56 -3.15 -8.63
N PRO A 197 14.52 -2.78 -9.39
CA PRO A 197 13.57 -1.76 -8.94
C PRO A 197 12.78 -2.23 -7.72
N GLY A 198 12.30 -1.30 -6.91
CA GLY A 198 11.46 -1.61 -5.76
C GLY A 198 10.04 -2.04 -6.17
N SER A 199 9.31 -2.55 -5.20
CA SER A 199 7.87 -2.82 -5.28
C SER A 199 7.21 -2.38 -3.98
N CYS A 200 6.14 -1.61 -4.06
CA CYS A 200 5.40 -1.13 -2.89
C CYS A 200 3.91 -0.99 -3.22
N ALA A 201 3.08 -1.36 -2.26
CA ALA A 201 1.62 -1.26 -2.32
C ALA A 201 1.04 -0.77 -0.98
N GLU A 202 1.67 0.23 -0.39
CA GLU A 202 1.21 0.81 0.88
C GLU A 202 -0.22 1.29 0.80
N SER A 203 -1.02 0.95 1.81
CA SER A 203 -2.44 1.28 1.89
C SER A 203 -2.95 1.16 3.33
N THR A 204 -4.06 1.85 3.61
CA THR A 204 -4.63 1.97 4.94
C THR A 204 -5.62 0.86 5.26
N VAL A 205 -5.47 0.23 6.44
CA VAL A 205 -6.42 -0.73 7.02
C VAL A 205 -6.68 -0.41 8.49
N ALA A 206 -7.88 -0.74 8.99
CA ALA A 206 -8.21 -0.61 10.40
C ALA A 206 -8.48 -1.98 11.04
N LEU A 207 -8.15 -2.14 12.32
CA LEU A 207 -8.62 -3.24 13.14
C LEU A 207 -9.87 -2.82 13.90
N ALA A 208 -10.95 -3.58 13.77
CA ALA A 208 -12.22 -3.29 14.43
C ALA A 208 -12.83 -4.54 15.06
N GLY A 209 -12.92 -4.54 16.37
CA GLY A 209 -13.64 -5.57 17.13
C GLY A 209 -15.16 -5.52 16.88
N PRO A 210 -15.92 -6.50 17.39
CA PRO A 210 -17.34 -6.64 17.11
C PRO A 210 -18.18 -5.39 17.44
N GLU A 211 -17.87 -4.71 18.53
CA GLU A 211 -18.61 -3.52 18.96
C GLU A 211 -18.39 -2.35 18.00
N LEU A 212 -17.13 -2.05 17.69
CA LEU A 212 -16.77 -0.97 16.77
C LEU A 212 -17.33 -1.23 15.36
N ARG A 213 -17.35 -2.50 14.90
CA ARG A 213 -17.98 -2.88 13.62
C ARG A 213 -19.49 -2.63 13.62
N ARG A 214 -20.20 -2.97 14.71
CA ARG A 214 -21.64 -2.70 14.85
C ARG A 214 -21.93 -1.20 14.84
N GLU A 215 -21.10 -0.41 15.54
CA GLU A 215 -21.23 1.04 15.56
C GLU A 215 -21.02 1.65 14.17
N LEU A 216 -19.96 1.25 13.45
CA LEU A 216 -19.70 1.68 12.09
C LEU A 216 -20.86 1.32 11.14
N GLN A 217 -21.41 0.13 11.26
CA GLN A 217 -22.56 -0.31 10.45
C GLN A 217 -23.81 0.51 10.71
N ALA A 218 -24.09 0.81 11.98
CA ALA A 218 -25.29 1.54 12.38
C ALA A 218 -25.18 3.03 12.08
N SER A 219 -24.05 3.66 12.42
CA SER A 219 -23.88 5.12 12.34
C SER A 219 -23.38 5.59 10.97
N TYR A 220 -22.63 4.73 10.23
CA TYR A 220 -22.00 5.06 8.96
C TYR A 220 -22.29 4.02 7.86
N PRO A 221 -23.57 3.75 7.51
CA PRO A 221 -23.93 2.65 6.61
C PRO A 221 -23.33 2.78 5.20
N ALA A 222 -23.17 4.00 4.69
CA ALA A 222 -22.54 4.23 3.39
C ALA A 222 -21.05 3.85 3.39
N LEU A 223 -20.32 4.20 4.43
CA LEU A 223 -18.93 3.80 4.66
C LEU A 223 -18.83 2.27 4.81
N TRP A 224 -19.67 1.68 5.66
CA TRP A 224 -19.70 0.23 5.85
C TRP A 224 -19.91 -0.52 4.53
N ASN A 225 -20.82 -0.04 3.68
CA ASN A 225 -21.04 -0.61 2.35
C ASN A 225 -19.80 -0.51 1.44
N ARG A 226 -19.02 0.59 1.49
CA ARG A 226 -17.75 0.70 0.76
C ARG A 226 -16.72 -0.32 1.26
N ILE A 227 -16.56 -0.46 2.57
CA ILE A 227 -15.68 -1.46 3.19
C ILE A 227 -16.07 -2.88 2.72
N GLN A 228 -17.37 -3.22 2.77
CA GLN A 228 -17.83 -4.54 2.32
C GLN A 228 -17.60 -4.78 0.81
N LYS A 229 -17.70 -3.74 -0.03
CA LYS A 229 -17.35 -3.85 -1.46
C LYS A 229 -15.85 -4.14 -1.64
N ARG A 230 -14.98 -3.45 -0.91
CA ARG A 230 -13.52 -3.68 -0.93
C ARG A 230 -13.17 -5.10 -0.44
N ARG A 231 -13.80 -5.57 0.65
CA ARG A 231 -13.63 -6.95 1.15
C ARG A 231 -14.03 -8.00 0.11
N ARG A 232 -15.16 -7.79 -0.59
CA ARG A 232 -15.58 -8.69 -1.68
C ARG A 232 -14.59 -8.69 -2.85
N TYR A 233 -14.06 -7.54 -3.23
CA TYR A 233 -13.03 -7.42 -4.27
C TYR A 233 -11.75 -8.18 -3.88
N LEU A 234 -11.23 -7.97 -2.67
CA LEU A 234 -10.07 -8.67 -2.15
C LEU A 234 -10.25 -10.20 -2.23
N ARG A 235 -11.38 -10.69 -1.72
CA ARG A 235 -11.67 -12.13 -1.70
C ARG A 235 -11.89 -12.71 -3.09
N ASN A 236 -12.73 -12.07 -3.91
CA ASN A 236 -13.21 -12.67 -5.16
C ASN A 236 -12.30 -12.42 -6.36
N ALA A 237 -11.57 -11.30 -6.37
CA ALA A 237 -10.69 -10.93 -7.48
C ALA A 237 -9.21 -11.15 -7.17
N LEU A 238 -8.77 -10.90 -5.91
CA LEU A 238 -7.37 -11.02 -5.52
C LEU A 238 -7.07 -12.29 -4.72
N HIS A 239 -8.10 -13.04 -4.31
CA HIS A 239 -8.05 -14.24 -3.47
C HIS A 239 -7.43 -14.00 -2.08
N ILE A 240 -7.51 -12.77 -1.57
CA ILE A 240 -7.03 -12.39 -0.23
C ILE A 240 -8.20 -12.47 0.76
N HIS A 241 -8.07 -13.28 1.79
CA HIS A 241 -9.13 -13.62 2.74
C HIS A 241 -8.93 -12.89 4.08
N LEU A 242 -9.47 -11.68 4.19
CA LEU A 242 -9.40 -10.90 5.43
C LEU A 242 -10.25 -11.53 6.54
N SER A 243 -9.75 -11.49 7.79
CA SER A 243 -10.61 -11.72 8.95
C SER A 243 -11.68 -10.63 9.05
N ASP A 244 -12.71 -10.89 9.84
CA ASP A 244 -13.75 -9.89 10.06
C ASP A 244 -13.26 -8.61 10.71
N GLU A 245 -12.14 -8.68 11.44
CA GLU A 245 -11.55 -7.56 12.17
C GLU A 245 -10.81 -6.57 11.26
N VAL A 246 -10.38 -7.01 10.07
CA VAL A 246 -9.60 -6.19 9.15
C VAL A 246 -10.51 -5.45 8.19
N LEU A 247 -10.52 -4.13 8.28
CA LEU A 247 -11.32 -3.23 7.46
C LEU A 247 -10.44 -2.50 6.44
N PRO A 248 -10.56 -2.79 5.13
CA PRO A 248 -9.84 -2.04 4.10
C PRO A 248 -10.43 -0.63 3.97
N MET A 249 -9.64 0.39 4.35
CA MET A 249 -10.08 1.79 4.43
C MET A 249 -10.01 2.49 3.07
N CYS A 250 -9.36 1.88 2.07
CA CYS A 250 -9.23 2.46 0.73
C CYS A 250 -9.30 1.39 -0.37
N SER A 251 -9.46 1.83 -1.62
CA SER A 251 -9.68 0.93 -2.77
C SER A 251 -8.41 0.25 -3.28
N THR A 252 -7.25 0.74 -2.86
CA THR A 252 -5.94 0.21 -3.27
C THR A 252 -5.41 -0.91 -2.38
N VAL A 253 -6.07 -1.25 -1.25
CA VAL A 253 -5.67 -2.37 -0.40
C VAL A 253 -5.60 -3.66 -1.24
N GLY A 254 -4.47 -4.35 -1.18
CA GLY A 254 -4.24 -5.59 -1.94
C GLY A 254 -3.95 -5.39 -3.43
N TYR A 255 -4.06 -4.19 -3.97
CA TYR A 255 -3.87 -3.95 -5.40
C TYR A 255 -2.41 -3.62 -5.73
N LEU A 256 -1.75 -4.49 -6.49
CA LEU A 256 -0.39 -4.29 -7.00
C LEU A 256 -0.32 -4.57 -8.50
N ARG A 257 0.12 -3.56 -9.26
CA ARG A 257 0.42 -3.64 -10.69
C ARG A 257 1.94 -3.61 -10.86
N PRO A 258 2.63 -4.75 -11.05
CA PRO A 258 4.09 -4.79 -11.10
C PRO A 258 4.66 -4.14 -12.37
N TYR A 259 3.91 -4.19 -13.46
CA TYR A 259 4.21 -3.52 -14.73
C TYR A 259 3.19 -2.43 -14.98
N LEU A 260 3.57 -1.17 -14.75
CA LEU A 260 2.65 -0.03 -14.72
C LEU A 260 1.99 0.27 -16.08
N LEU A 261 2.64 -0.08 -17.19
CA LEU A 261 2.07 0.06 -18.54
C LEU A 261 1.07 -1.06 -18.89
N SER A 262 1.06 -2.15 -18.13
CA SER A 262 0.10 -3.25 -18.28
C SER A 262 -1.18 -3.00 -17.47
N LYS A 263 -1.97 -2.02 -17.87
CA LYS A 263 -3.09 -1.45 -17.10
C LYS A 263 -4.21 -2.43 -16.75
N SER A 264 -4.32 -3.53 -17.48
CA SER A 264 -5.35 -4.58 -17.26
C SER A 264 -4.89 -5.73 -16.36
N LYS A 265 -3.64 -5.72 -15.87
CA LYS A 265 -3.07 -6.80 -15.08
C LYS A 265 -2.67 -6.34 -13.68
N ALA A 266 -2.98 -7.15 -12.69
CA ALA A 266 -2.52 -7.00 -11.30
C ALA A 266 -2.13 -8.37 -10.75
N LEU A 267 -1.35 -8.39 -9.67
CA LEU A 267 -1.04 -9.63 -8.96
C LEU A 267 -2.28 -10.14 -8.22
N VAL A 268 -2.42 -11.44 -8.19
CA VAL A 268 -3.44 -12.17 -7.43
C VAL A 268 -2.77 -13.36 -6.71
N LEU A 269 -3.28 -13.74 -5.56
CA LEU A 269 -2.84 -14.99 -4.95
C LEU A 269 -3.30 -16.17 -5.81
N ALA A 270 -2.45 -17.19 -5.95
CA ALA A 270 -2.88 -18.43 -6.58
C ALA A 270 -4.05 -19.00 -5.75
N GLY A 271 -5.22 -19.15 -6.36
CA GLY A 271 -6.36 -19.79 -5.69
C GLY A 271 -5.97 -21.20 -5.25
N ALA A 272 -6.37 -21.61 -4.06
CA ALA A 272 -6.29 -23.02 -3.69
C ALA A 272 -7.08 -23.82 -4.75
N ARG A 273 -6.38 -24.71 -5.46
CA ARG A 273 -6.99 -25.63 -6.42
C ARG A 273 -7.78 -26.70 -5.68
#